data_95e8bd44f888fa241ddb4d5edd7a4ea6
#
_entry.id   95e8bd44f888fa241ddb4d5edd7a4ea6
#
_cell.length_a   1.000
_cell.length_b   1.000
_cell.length_c   1.000
_cell.angle_alpha   90.00
_cell.angle_beta   90.00
_cell.angle_gamma   90.00
#
_symmetry.space_group_name_H-M   'P 1'
#
loop_
_entity.id
_entity.type
_entity.pdbx_description
1 polymer ?
#
loop_
_entity_poly.entity_id
_entity_poly.type
_entity_poly.pdbx_seq_one_letter_code
_entity_poly.pdbx_strand_id
1 'polypeptide(L)'
;MKLGFIGTGKITSSVVTGISNSSIKYSKIYISSRNKKISKKLKKKFKKIVIEKDNQKIINNSNWIFLAVTPAVGEKIIKNLKFKSSQTIVSFISTITIPQLKKMIKVKSDIVRAIP
;
A
#
# COMPACT_ATOMS: atom_id res chain seq x y z
N MET A 1 8.07 9.86 7.71
CA MET A 1 6.86 9.17 7.26
C MET A 1 7.24 7.97 6.40
N LYS A 2 6.69 6.82 6.74
CA LYS A 2 6.94 5.56 6.03
C LYS A 2 5.68 5.15 5.28
N LEU A 3 5.83 4.81 4.00
CA LEU A 3 4.75 4.44 3.12
C LEU A 3 4.82 2.95 2.82
N GLY A 4 3.67 2.27 2.76
CA GLY A 4 3.60 0.87 2.40
C GLY A 4 2.56 0.61 1.34
N PHE A 5 2.87 -0.25 0.39
CA PHE A 5 1.97 -0.61 -0.70
C PHE A 5 1.65 -2.08 -0.63
N ILE A 6 0.37 -2.40 -0.55
CA ILE A 6 -0.12 -3.76 -0.67
C ILE A 6 -0.52 -3.96 -2.14
N GLY A 7 0.22 -4.82 -2.81
CA GLY A 7 0.11 -5.00 -4.25
C GLY A 7 1.24 -4.30 -5.00
N THR A 8 1.76 -4.96 -6.02
CA THR A 8 2.87 -4.44 -6.82
C THR A 8 2.52 -4.56 -8.30
N GLY A 9 1.62 -3.72 -8.76
CA GLY A 9 1.19 -3.65 -10.14
C GLY A 9 1.51 -2.30 -10.77
N LYS A 10 0.86 -2.00 -11.88
CA LYS A 10 1.04 -0.73 -12.60
C LYS A 10 0.69 0.48 -11.76
N ILE A 11 -0.37 0.41 -10.96
CA ILE A 11 -0.80 1.52 -10.09
C ILE A 11 0.29 1.81 -9.06
N THR A 12 0.80 0.78 -8.39
CA THR A 12 1.90 0.93 -7.43
C THR A 12 3.11 1.54 -8.09
N SER A 13 3.51 1.04 -9.25
CA SER A 13 4.65 1.57 -9.99
C SER A 13 4.47 3.06 -10.32
N SER A 14 3.30 3.46 -10.80
CA SER A 14 3.02 4.85 -11.15
C SER A 14 3.00 5.76 -9.93
N VAL A 15 2.36 5.35 -8.85
CA VAL A 15 2.24 6.16 -7.63
C VAL A 15 3.59 6.29 -6.93
N VAL A 16 4.34 5.20 -6.81
CA VAL A 16 5.69 5.22 -6.22
C VAL A 16 6.60 6.15 -7.01
N THR A 17 6.58 6.05 -8.33
CA THR A 17 7.37 6.91 -9.21
C THR A 17 6.97 8.38 -9.02
N GLY A 18 5.67 8.67 -8.98
CA GLY A 18 5.18 10.04 -8.76
C GLY A 18 5.61 10.61 -7.42
N ILE A 19 5.48 9.84 -6.35
CA ILE A 19 5.89 10.27 -5.01
C ILE A 19 7.40 10.48 -4.96
N SER A 20 8.18 9.56 -5.52
CA SER A 20 9.65 9.62 -5.50
C SER A 20 10.19 10.82 -6.27
N ASN A 21 9.49 11.25 -7.31
CA ASN A 21 9.87 12.43 -8.10
C ASN A 21 9.23 13.73 -7.62
N SER A 22 8.46 13.68 -6.53
CA SER A 22 7.77 14.85 -5.98
C SER A 22 8.57 15.48 -4.84
N SER A 23 8.02 16.58 -4.30
CA SER A 23 8.56 17.24 -3.10
C SER A 23 8.05 16.61 -1.79
N ILE A 24 7.23 15.57 -1.87
CA ILE A 24 6.73 14.88 -0.68
C ILE A 24 7.89 14.25 0.09
N LYS A 25 7.96 14.56 1.38
CA LYS A 25 9.01 14.02 2.25
C LYS A 25 8.58 12.70 2.87
N TYR A 26 9.39 11.67 2.66
CA TYR A 26 9.17 10.34 3.24
C TYR A 26 10.53 9.71 3.54
N SER A 27 10.58 8.76 4.46
CA SER A 27 11.82 8.09 4.84
C SER A 27 12.01 6.76 4.11
N LYS A 28 10.95 5.99 3.95
CA LYS A 28 10.97 4.66 3.30
C LYS A 28 9.66 4.41 2.56
N ILE A 29 9.74 3.61 1.50
CA ILE A 29 8.57 3.04 0.81
C ILE A 29 8.74 1.53 0.79
N TYR A 30 7.79 0.82 1.42
CA TYR A 30 7.77 -0.64 1.47
C TYR A 30 6.86 -1.15 0.36
N ILE A 31 7.37 -2.08 -0.45
CA ILE A 31 6.61 -2.70 -1.54
C ILE A 31 6.71 -4.21 -1.46
N SER A 32 5.68 -4.88 -2.00
CA SER A 32 5.64 -6.33 -2.05
C SER A 32 6.62 -6.90 -3.08
N SER A 33 7.22 -8.03 -2.76
CA SER A 33 8.09 -8.78 -3.68
C SER A 33 7.30 -9.63 -4.70
N ARG A 34 5.97 -9.61 -4.64
CA ARG A 34 5.12 -10.51 -5.43
C ARG A 34 5.32 -10.36 -6.94
N ASN A 35 5.42 -9.13 -7.43
CA ASN A 35 5.81 -8.86 -8.81
C ASN A 35 7.29 -8.49 -8.83
N LYS A 36 8.15 -9.49 -9.00
CA LYS A 36 9.59 -9.31 -8.94
C LYS A 36 10.13 -8.33 -9.97
N LYS A 37 9.57 -8.34 -11.16
CA LYS A 37 10.00 -7.42 -12.24
C LYS A 37 9.80 -5.97 -11.86
N ILE A 38 8.61 -5.63 -11.37
CA ILE A 38 8.29 -4.25 -10.97
C ILE A 38 9.05 -3.86 -9.70
N SER A 39 9.09 -4.73 -8.69
CA SER A 39 9.74 -4.42 -7.42
C SER A 39 11.24 -4.20 -7.59
N LYS A 40 11.92 -5.02 -8.37
CA LYS A 40 13.34 -4.84 -8.67
C LYS A 40 13.61 -3.55 -9.45
N LYS A 41 12.75 -3.23 -10.42
CA LYS A 41 12.87 -2.00 -11.21
C LYS A 41 12.74 -0.76 -10.33
N LEU A 42 11.76 -0.73 -9.44
CA LEU A 42 11.56 0.38 -8.51
C LEU A 42 12.72 0.50 -7.52
N LYS A 43 13.18 -0.61 -6.96
CA LYS A 43 14.32 -0.64 -6.04
C LYS A 43 15.59 -0.09 -6.69
N LYS A 44 15.80 -0.44 -7.96
CA LYS A 44 16.96 0.04 -8.72
C LYS A 44 16.91 1.55 -8.97
N LYS A 45 15.71 2.09 -9.22
CA LYS A 45 15.51 3.52 -9.50
C LYS A 45 15.55 4.39 -8.25
N PHE A 46 15.00 3.91 -7.14
CA PHE A 46 14.77 4.72 -5.95
C PHE A 46 15.38 4.08 -4.71
N LYS A 47 16.31 4.77 -4.08
CA LYS A 47 17.10 4.23 -2.94
C LYS A 47 16.26 3.93 -1.70
N LYS A 48 15.17 4.65 -1.49
CA LYS A 48 14.34 4.52 -0.29
C LYS A 48 13.33 3.37 -0.37
N ILE A 49 13.32 2.63 -1.47
CA ILE A 49 12.44 1.46 -1.64
C ILE A 49 12.98 0.29 -0.84
N VAL A 50 12.08 -0.36 -0.09
CA VAL A 50 12.35 -1.61 0.63
C VAL A 50 11.40 -2.67 0.11
N ILE A 51 11.95 -3.78 -0.38
CA ILE A 51 11.16 -4.91 -0.84
C ILE A 51 10.90 -5.84 0.33
N GLU A 52 9.63 -6.14 0.60
CA GLU A 52 9.22 -6.98 1.72
C GLU A 52 8.36 -8.13 1.21
N LYS A 53 8.63 -9.34 1.70
CA LYS A 53 7.90 -10.54 1.27
C LYS A 53 6.51 -10.68 1.90
N ASP A 54 6.33 -10.14 3.09
CA ASP A 54 5.14 -10.33 3.90
C ASP A 54 4.34 -9.04 3.98
N ASN A 55 3.08 -9.09 3.55
CA ASN A 55 2.18 -7.94 3.60
C ASN A 55 1.98 -7.41 5.03
N GLN A 56 1.94 -8.29 6.04
CA GLN A 56 1.80 -7.84 7.41
C GLN A 56 3.00 -7.03 7.87
N LYS A 57 4.20 -7.38 7.44
CA LYS A 57 5.41 -6.62 7.74
C LYS A 57 5.40 -5.25 7.05
N ILE A 58 4.87 -5.17 5.83
CA ILE A 58 4.68 -3.89 5.16
C ILE A 58 3.79 -2.98 6.01
N ILE A 59 2.66 -3.51 6.48
CA ILE A 59 1.72 -2.75 7.31
C ILE A 59 2.39 -2.33 8.62
N ASN A 60 3.05 -3.25 9.30
CA ASN A 60 3.67 -2.97 10.60
C ASN A 60 4.73 -1.86 10.54
N ASN A 61 5.37 -1.69 9.40
CA ASN A 61 6.44 -0.71 9.21
C ASN A 61 5.96 0.62 8.61
N SER A 62 4.67 0.75 8.32
CA SER A 62 4.17 1.89 7.54
C SER A 62 3.24 2.78 8.36
N ASN A 63 3.31 4.09 8.12
CA ASN A 63 2.37 5.08 8.65
C ASN A 63 1.17 5.24 7.71
N TRP A 64 1.43 5.20 6.41
CA TRP A 64 0.43 5.28 5.34
C TRP A 64 0.46 3.99 4.54
N ILE A 65 -0.71 3.38 4.36
CA ILE A 65 -0.85 2.11 3.65
C ILE A 65 -1.73 2.32 2.44
N PHE A 66 -1.18 1.97 1.28
CA PHE A 66 -1.88 2.05 -0.01
C PHE A 66 -2.33 0.66 -0.42
N LEU A 67 -3.65 0.50 -0.58
CA LEU A 67 -4.23 -0.77 -1.03
C LEU A 67 -4.34 -0.72 -2.56
N ALA A 68 -3.41 -1.38 -3.24
CA ALA A 68 -3.28 -1.35 -4.70
C ALA A 68 -3.40 -2.75 -5.29
N VAL A 69 -4.44 -3.46 -4.89
CA VAL A 69 -4.77 -4.82 -5.36
C VAL A 69 -6.11 -4.80 -6.09
N THR A 70 -6.40 -5.85 -6.85
CA THR A 70 -7.71 -6.01 -7.45
C THR A 70 -8.77 -6.25 -6.37
N PRO A 71 -10.06 -5.96 -6.64
CA PRO A 71 -11.12 -6.20 -5.65
C PRO A 71 -11.16 -7.64 -5.14
N ALA A 72 -11.01 -8.62 -6.02
CA ALA A 72 -11.04 -10.03 -5.64
C ALA A 72 -9.90 -10.39 -4.68
N VAL A 73 -8.68 -9.91 -4.97
CA VAL A 73 -7.53 -10.13 -4.10
C VAL A 73 -7.70 -9.36 -2.79
N GLY A 74 -8.18 -8.12 -2.86
CA GLY A 74 -8.42 -7.30 -1.67
C GLY A 74 -9.35 -7.94 -0.68
N GLU A 75 -10.48 -8.49 -1.14
CA GLU A 75 -11.43 -9.18 -0.29
C GLU A 75 -10.81 -10.39 0.42
N LYS A 76 -9.89 -11.09 -0.24
CA LYS A 76 -9.24 -12.26 0.33
C LYS A 76 -8.20 -11.90 1.39
N ILE A 77 -7.38 -10.87 1.14
CA ILE A 77 -6.21 -10.62 1.98
C ILE A 77 -6.42 -9.57 3.06
N ILE A 78 -7.20 -8.52 2.80
CA ILE A 78 -7.33 -7.38 3.74
C ILE A 78 -7.91 -7.83 5.08
N LYS A 79 -8.93 -8.67 5.07
CA LYS A 79 -9.58 -9.15 6.29
C LYS A 79 -8.65 -9.97 7.20
N ASN A 80 -7.57 -10.52 6.67
CA ASN A 80 -6.60 -11.31 7.41
C ASN A 80 -5.38 -10.49 7.84
N LEU A 81 -5.32 -9.22 7.46
CA LEU A 81 -4.25 -8.32 7.84
C LEU A 81 -4.67 -7.49 9.06
N LYS A 82 -3.71 -7.19 9.92
CA LYS A 82 -3.93 -6.38 11.11
C LYS A 82 -3.40 -4.99 10.90
N PHE A 83 -4.26 -3.99 11.09
CA PHE A 83 -3.94 -2.57 10.97
C PHE A 83 -3.97 -1.91 12.35
N LYS A 84 -3.36 -0.73 12.44
CA LYS A 84 -3.37 0.11 13.65
C LYS A 84 -4.23 1.34 13.43
N SER A 85 -4.92 1.79 14.48
CA SER A 85 -5.78 2.98 14.39
C SER A 85 -5.00 4.25 14.03
N SER A 86 -3.71 4.29 14.31
CA SER A 86 -2.84 5.43 13.98
C SER A 86 -2.45 5.52 12.51
N GLN A 87 -2.74 4.47 11.73
CA GLN A 87 -2.36 4.43 10.32
C GLN A 87 -3.42 5.10 9.44
N THR A 88 -2.97 5.70 8.35
CA THR A 88 -3.85 6.21 7.30
C THR A 88 -3.86 5.20 6.16
N ILE A 89 -5.04 4.84 5.70
CA ILE A 89 -5.22 3.84 4.65
C ILE A 89 -5.79 4.52 3.41
N VAL A 90 -5.09 4.39 2.31
CA VAL A 90 -5.52 4.92 1.00
C VAL A 90 -5.86 3.73 0.10
N SER A 91 -7.11 3.64 -0.31
CA SER A 91 -7.57 2.55 -1.18
C SER A 91 -7.68 3.01 -2.62
N PHE A 92 -7.04 2.26 -3.51
CA PHE A 92 -7.22 2.40 -4.95
C PHE A 92 -8.21 1.37 -5.52
N ILE A 93 -8.90 0.64 -4.63
CA ILE A 93 -9.83 -0.43 -5.04
C ILE A 93 -11.18 0.18 -5.37
N SER A 94 -11.55 0.22 -6.65
CA SER A 94 -12.72 0.97 -7.11
C SER A 94 -14.05 0.43 -6.62
N THR A 95 -14.20 -0.87 -6.45
CA THR A 95 -15.48 -1.51 -6.13
C THR A 95 -15.70 -1.81 -4.66
N ILE A 96 -14.70 -1.56 -3.80
CA ILE A 96 -14.83 -1.73 -2.36
C ILE A 96 -15.11 -0.38 -1.72
N THR A 97 -16.26 -0.23 -1.08
CA THR A 97 -16.68 1.02 -0.44
C THR A 97 -15.96 1.24 0.89
N ILE A 98 -16.00 2.48 1.38
CA ILE A 98 -15.43 2.79 2.70
C ILE A 98 -16.10 1.98 3.82
N PRO A 99 -17.44 1.84 3.89
CA PRO A 99 -18.04 0.96 4.90
C PRO A 99 -17.56 -0.48 4.84
N GLN A 100 -17.38 -1.03 3.64
CA GLN A 100 -16.84 -2.37 3.46
C GLN A 100 -15.39 -2.48 3.95
N LEU A 101 -14.56 -1.48 3.65
CA LEU A 101 -13.19 -1.42 4.14
C LEU A 101 -13.13 -1.34 5.65
N LYS A 102 -13.99 -0.54 6.28
CA LYS A 102 -14.06 -0.44 7.74
C LYS A 102 -14.35 -1.78 8.40
N LYS A 103 -15.22 -2.59 7.81
CA LYS A 103 -15.53 -3.93 8.32
C LYS A 103 -14.34 -4.88 8.20
N MET A 104 -13.60 -4.80 7.09
CA MET A 104 -12.43 -5.66 6.87
C MET A 104 -11.23 -5.26 7.72
N ILE A 105 -11.00 -3.97 7.90
CA ILE A 105 -9.86 -3.43 8.63
C ILE A 105 -10.04 -3.54 10.15
N LYS A 106 -11.26 -3.41 10.65
CA LYS A 106 -11.66 -3.66 12.05
C LYS A 106 -11.11 -2.69 13.10
N VAL A 107 -10.34 -1.68 12.70
CA VAL A 107 -9.86 -0.62 13.62
C VAL A 107 -10.29 0.74 13.07
N LYS A 108 -10.35 1.74 13.96
CA LYS A 108 -10.68 3.11 13.56
C LYS A 108 -9.44 3.80 12.99
N SER A 109 -9.20 3.58 11.72
CA SER A 109 -8.14 4.26 10.96
C SER A 109 -8.77 5.31 10.04
N ASP A 110 -7.99 6.29 9.65
CA ASP A 110 -8.40 7.20 8.57
C ASP A 110 -8.35 6.44 7.25
N ILE A 111 -9.47 6.39 6.55
CA ILE A 111 -9.59 5.68 5.29
C ILE A 111 -9.99 6.67 4.19
N VAL A 112 -9.20 6.70 3.13
CA VAL A 112 -9.44 7.53 1.96
C VAL A 112 -9.52 6.63 0.74
N ARG A 113 -10.48 6.90 -0.14
CA ARG A 113 -10.53 6.27 -1.47
C ARG A 113 -9.98 7.24 -2.49
N ALA A 114 -8.97 6.79 -3.23
CA ALA A 114 -8.38 7.57 -4.30
C ALA A 114 -8.37 6.71 -5.57
N ILE A 115 -9.37 6.90 -6.41
CA ILE A 115 -9.50 6.11 -7.64
C ILE A 115 -8.68 6.79 -8.73
N PRO A 116 -7.62 6.11 -9.20
CA PRO A 116 -6.76 6.68 -10.24
C PRO A 116 -7.41 6.73 -11.61
#